data_077a07ebc68860c42b6091dcddada5f0
#
_entry.id   077a07ebc68860c42b6091dcddada5f0
#
_cell.length_a   1.000
_cell.length_b   1.000
_cell.length_c   1.000
_cell.angle_alpha   90.00
_cell.angle_beta   90.00
_cell.angle_gamma   90.00
#
_symmetry.space_group_name_H-M   'P 1'
#
loop_
_entity.id
_entity.type
_entity.pdbx_description
1 polymer ?
#
loop_
_entity_poly.entity_id
_entity_poly.type
_entity_poly.pdbx_seq_one_letter_code
_entity_poly.pdbx_strand_id
1 'polypeptide(L)' 'MEGIGRPVEEGKIYEVTIDAQGAKGDGIAHVEGFVVFVAGGKAGKQVRVKITAVKRTFALAEMV' A
#
# COMPACT_ATOMS: atom_id res chain seq x y z
N MET A 1 12.54 15.61 -11.42
CA MET A 1 11.99 15.24 -11.47
C MET A 1 11.59 14.46 -11.54
N GLU A 2 11.63 13.89 -11.36
CA GLU A 2 11.16 13.28 -11.55
C GLU A 2 10.19 13.08 -11.33
N GLY A 3 9.88 13.37 -10.97
CA GLY A 3 8.52 13.41 -10.75
C GLY A 3 7.66 12.52 -11.49
N ILE A 4 7.91 11.40 -11.49
CA ILE A 4 7.10 10.52 -12.23
C ILE A 4 5.78 10.33 -11.63
N GLY A 5 5.53 10.86 -10.46
CA GLY A 5 4.21 10.89 -9.93
C GLY A 5 3.71 9.63 -9.24
N ARG A 6 4.57 8.73 -8.94
CA ARG A 6 4.16 7.60 -8.13
C ARG A 6 4.18 8.00 -6.67
N PRO A 7 3.08 7.82 -5.94
CA PRO A 7 3.01 8.27 -4.56
C PRO A 7 3.76 7.38 -3.58
N VAL A 8 4.20 6.20 -4.03
CA VAL A 8 4.96 5.30 -3.18
C VAL A 8 6.18 4.80 -3.92
N GLU A 9 7.21 4.40 -3.16
CA GLU A 9 8.44 3.89 -3.73
C GLU A 9 8.80 2.56 -3.09
N GLU A 10 9.31 1.66 -3.91
CA GLU A 10 9.74 0.35 -3.44
C GLU A 10 10.82 0.51 -2.37
N GLY A 11 10.72 -0.27 -1.31
CA GLY A 11 11.68 -0.25 -0.22
C GLY A 11 11.44 0.80 0.82
N LYS A 12 10.48 1.68 0.61
CA LYS A 12 10.17 2.74 1.58
C LYS A 12 9.06 2.30 2.50
N ILE A 13 9.01 2.92 3.67
CA ILE A 13 8.00 2.62 4.68
C ILE A 13 7.02 3.77 4.74
N TYR A 14 5.74 3.45 4.75
CA TYR A 14 4.67 4.44 4.81
C TYR A 14 3.66 4.02 5.86
N GLU A 15 2.99 5.00 6.41
CA GLU A 15 1.86 4.75 7.30
C GLU A 15 0.60 4.91 6.49
N VAL A 16 -0.23 3.86 6.44
CA VAL A 16 -1.43 3.87 5.62
C VAL A 16 -2.61 3.37 6.43
N THR A 17 -3.80 3.77 6.01
CA THR A 17 -5.03 3.26 6.61
C THR A 17 -5.62 2.23 5.67
N ILE A 18 -5.91 1.06 6.20
CA ILE A 18 -6.50 -0.01 5.42
C ILE A 18 -7.99 0.30 5.27
N ASP A 19 -8.42 0.54 4.03
CA ASP A 19 -9.79 0.93 3.75
C ASP A 19 -10.73 -0.25 3.62
N ALA A 20 -10.22 -1.36 3.11
CA ALA A 20 -11.04 -2.51 2.82
C ALA A 20 -10.18 -3.76 2.86
N GLN A 21 -10.82 -4.90 2.74
CA GLN A 21 -10.12 -6.16 2.74
C GLN A 21 -10.49 -6.91 1.47
N GLY A 22 -9.49 -7.46 0.79
CA GLY A 22 -9.72 -8.25 -0.39
C GLY A 22 -10.20 -9.65 -0.04
N ALA A 23 -10.63 -10.38 -1.05
CA ALA A 23 -11.19 -11.70 -0.87
C ALA A 23 -10.19 -12.67 -0.26
N LYS A 24 -8.90 -12.43 -0.46
CA LYS A 24 -7.87 -13.31 0.07
C LYS A 24 -7.33 -12.86 1.41
N GLY A 25 -7.93 -11.85 2.00
CA GLY A 25 -7.49 -11.38 3.30
C GLY A 25 -6.45 -10.28 3.26
N ASP A 26 -6.05 -9.85 2.07
CA ASP A 26 -5.10 -8.74 1.95
C ASP A 26 -5.81 -7.44 2.28
N GLY A 27 -5.11 -6.54 2.95
CA GLY A 27 -5.65 -5.21 3.19
C GLY A 27 -5.53 -4.37 1.94
N ILE A 28 -6.48 -3.47 1.73
CA ILE A 28 -6.47 -2.56 0.60
C ILE A 28 -6.40 -1.15 1.13
N ALA A 29 -5.36 -0.43 0.76
CA ALA A 29 -5.17 0.94 1.17
C ALA A 29 -5.03 1.81 -0.06
N HIS A 30 -5.22 3.11 0.11
CA HIS A 30 -5.04 4.06 -0.98
C HIS A 30 -4.07 5.14 -0.52
N VAL A 31 -3.09 5.42 -1.37
CA VAL A 31 -2.16 6.50 -1.13
C VAL A 31 -2.24 7.41 -2.33
N GLU A 32 -2.88 8.56 -2.16
CA GLU A 32 -3.05 9.54 -3.23
C GLU A 32 -3.64 8.93 -4.50
N GLY A 33 -4.65 8.09 -4.31
CA GLY A 33 -5.33 7.46 -5.44
C GLY A 33 -4.68 6.18 -5.94
N PHE A 34 -3.53 5.84 -5.41
CA PHE A 34 -2.82 4.64 -5.82
C PHE A 34 -3.22 3.50 -4.89
N VAL A 35 -3.59 2.37 -5.45
CA VAL A 35 -4.04 1.23 -4.65
C VAL A 35 -2.83 0.48 -4.11
N VAL A 36 -2.83 0.20 -2.82
CA VAL A 36 -1.73 -0.54 -2.17
C VAL A 36 -2.32 -1.77 -1.50
N PHE A 37 -1.86 -2.94 -1.91
CA PHE A 37 -2.27 -4.20 -1.30
C PHE A 37 -1.29 -4.52 -0.18
N VAL A 38 -1.82 -4.69 1.03
CA VAL A 38 -0.99 -4.90 2.22
C VAL A 38 -1.22 -6.31 2.72
N ALA A 39 -0.20 -7.14 2.65
CA ALA A 39 -0.29 -8.50 3.14
C ALA A 39 -0.57 -8.49 4.64
N GLY A 40 -1.62 -9.15 5.04
CA GLY A 40 -1.99 -9.24 6.45
C GLY A 40 -2.68 -8.01 7.02
N GLY A 41 -2.96 -7.01 6.19
CA GLY A 41 -3.64 -5.81 6.68
C GLY A 41 -5.09 -6.08 7.01
N LYS A 42 -5.62 -5.38 8.01
CA LYS A 42 -7.01 -5.49 8.39
C LYS A 42 -7.72 -4.17 8.18
N ALA A 43 -8.90 -4.24 7.59
CA ALA A 43 -9.69 -3.06 7.30
C ALA A 43 -9.96 -2.26 8.58
N GLY A 44 -9.88 -0.95 8.45
CA GLY A 44 -10.14 -0.05 9.56
C GLY A 44 -8.94 0.24 10.43
N LYS A 45 -7.78 -0.34 10.13
CA LYS A 45 -6.58 -0.12 10.92
C LYS A 45 -5.62 0.80 10.20
N GLN A 46 -4.89 1.59 10.95
CA GLN A 46 -3.77 2.35 10.43
C GLN A 46 -2.52 1.58 10.76
N VAL A 47 -1.74 1.27 9.73
CA VAL A 47 -0.57 0.41 9.91
C VAL A 47 0.62 0.99 9.17
N ARG A 48 1.80 0.59 9.58
CA ARG A 48 3.03 0.97 8.92
C ARG A 48 3.43 -0.18 8.00
N VAL A 49 3.70 0.14 6.75
CA VAL A 49 3.97 -0.88 5.75
C VAL A 49 5.22 -0.53 4.96
N LYS A 50 5.89 -1.55 4.47
CA LYS A 50 7.03 -1.38 3.59
C LYS A 50 6.61 -1.82 2.21
N ILE A 51 6.87 -0.97 1.23
CA ILE A 51 6.50 -1.26 -0.16
C ILE A 51 7.48 -2.28 -0.71
N THR A 52 6.95 -3.42 -1.15
CA THR A 52 7.78 -4.49 -1.69
C THR A 52 7.84 -4.48 -3.20
N ALA A 53 6.82 -3.92 -3.85
CA ALA A 53 6.82 -3.81 -5.30
C ALA A 53 5.89 -2.69 -5.71
N VAL A 54 6.22 -2.00 -6.78
CA VAL A 54 5.38 -0.95 -7.34
C VAL A 54 5.07 -1.32 -8.77
N LYS A 55 3.77 -1.37 -9.07
CA LYS A 55 3.30 -1.70 -10.41
C LYS A 55 2.75 -0.45 -11.05
N ARG A 56 2.20 -0.60 -12.25
CA ARG A 56 1.73 0.55 -13.01
C ARG A 56 0.57 1.28 -12.33
N THR A 57 -0.35 0.53 -11.75
CA THR A 57 -1.55 1.13 -11.18
C THR A 57 -1.74 0.79 -9.70
N PHE A 58 -0.88 -0.04 -9.14
CA PHE A 58 -1.00 -0.45 -7.74
C PHE A 58 0.38 -0.79 -7.20
N ALA A 59 0.44 -1.03 -5.91
CA ALA A 59 1.68 -1.43 -5.26
C ALA A 59 1.40 -2.56 -4.30
N LEU A 60 2.44 -3.30 -3.96
CA LEU A 60 2.36 -4.36 -2.98
C LEU A 60 3.20 -3.96 -1.77
N ALA A 61 2.70 -4.28 -0.60
CA ALA A 61 3.37 -3.91 0.63
C ALA A 61 3.15 -4.97 1.69
N GLU A 62 3.96 -4.93 2.72
CA GLU A 62 3.79 -5.81 3.85
C GLU A 62 3.92 -4.98 5.12
N MET A 63 3.26 -5.44 6.18
CA MET A 63 3.34 -4.74 7.46
C MET A 63 4.70 -4.93 8.07
N VAL A 64 5.20 -3.89 8.70
CA VAL A 64 6.48 -3.95 9.40
C VAL A 64 6.33 -3.77 10.89
#